data_97b10f4d0a79dd6c80a35de56c08b335
#
_entry.id   97b10f4d0a79dd6c80a35de56c08b335
#
_cell.length_a   1.000
_cell.length_b   1.000
_cell.length_c   1.000
_cell.angle_alpha   90.00
_cell.angle_beta   90.00
_cell.angle_gamma   90.00
#
_symmetry.space_group_name_H-M   'P 1'
#
loop_
_entity.id
_entity.type
_entity.pdbx_description
1 polymer ?
#
loop_
_entity_poly.entity_id
_entity_poly.type
_entity_poly.pdbx_seq_one_letter_code
_entity_poly.pdbx_strand_id
1 'polypeptide(L)'
;MFFLAWKEKDVPKFSANLTMLFSEVDFLDRFERAAAAGFTAVEYMFPYAYEADRLAAVLQRYSLTQVIFNLPAGRWEAGERGIALLPDRIQEFQEGLRLAVQYARALNCSRINCLVGLTPSLPEKTIRETLVGNLLFASEMLARENIRLLIESLNTRDMPGFYLTSTRDALSLMREVNHPNLFYQYDVYHMQVMEGDLTETMKNHLGQIAHIQIADNPGRHEPGTGEINFHNLFRFIDEAGYRGFVGCEYRPLETTEAGLDWIKPYLYPAA
;
A
#
# COMPACT_ATOMS: atom_id res chain seq x y z
N MET A 1 26.90 -36.56 0.30
CA MET A 1 25.63 -36.23 -0.36
C MET A 1 24.68 -35.75 0.74
N PHE A 2 24.77 -34.45 1.10
CA PHE A 2 23.93 -33.87 2.14
C PHE A 2 22.72 -33.27 1.46
N PHE A 3 21.56 -33.90 1.56
CA PHE A 3 20.27 -33.27 1.31
C PHE A 3 20.04 -32.28 2.45
N LEU A 4 20.33 -31.02 2.19
CA LEU A 4 19.81 -29.92 3.01
C LEU A 4 18.27 -29.99 2.87
N ALA A 5 17.61 -30.42 3.96
CA ALA A 5 16.17 -30.29 4.08
C ALA A 5 15.82 -28.80 3.83
N TRP A 6 15.07 -28.54 2.78
CA TRP A 6 14.43 -27.26 2.57
C TRP A 6 13.49 -27.06 3.76
N LYS A 7 13.89 -26.18 4.72
CA LYS A 7 12.93 -25.62 5.65
C LYS A 7 11.80 -25.05 4.81
N GLU A 8 10.55 -25.20 5.26
CA GLU A 8 9.41 -24.46 4.70
C GLU A 8 9.87 -23.03 4.44
N LYS A 9 10.08 -22.69 3.16
CA LYS A 9 10.46 -21.32 2.79
C LYS A 9 9.29 -20.45 3.15
N ASP A 10 9.53 -19.49 4.02
CA ASP A 10 8.65 -18.36 4.20
C ASP A 10 8.65 -17.57 2.86
N VAL A 11 7.84 -17.97 1.92
CA VAL A 11 7.63 -17.27 0.65
C VAL A 11 6.92 -15.95 0.93
N PRO A 12 7.20 -14.86 0.17
CA PRO A 12 6.44 -13.63 0.32
C PRO A 12 4.93 -13.90 0.24
N LYS A 13 4.17 -13.32 1.16
CA LYS A 13 2.71 -13.39 1.15
C LYS A 13 2.19 -12.26 0.29
N PHE A 14 1.22 -12.55 -0.57
CA PHE A 14 0.69 -11.54 -1.49
C PHE A 14 -0.75 -11.16 -1.13
N SER A 15 -1.09 -9.87 -1.32
CA SER A 15 -2.46 -9.34 -1.27
C SER A 15 -2.88 -8.84 -2.65
N ALA A 16 -4.11 -9.15 -3.05
CA ALA A 16 -4.67 -8.59 -4.28
C ALA A 16 -5.16 -7.16 -4.05
N ASN A 17 -4.67 -6.19 -4.82
CA ASN A 17 -5.21 -4.83 -4.79
C ASN A 17 -6.48 -4.76 -5.65
N LEU A 18 -7.66 -4.79 -4.99
CA LEU A 18 -8.95 -4.82 -5.66
C LEU A 18 -9.35 -3.49 -6.33
N THR A 19 -8.57 -2.43 -6.17
CA THR A 19 -8.75 -1.22 -6.98
C THR A 19 -8.32 -1.46 -8.42
N MET A 20 -7.30 -2.29 -8.63
CA MET A 20 -6.67 -2.53 -9.93
C MET A 20 -6.94 -3.93 -10.48
N LEU A 21 -6.92 -4.97 -9.63
CA LEU A 21 -7.14 -6.35 -10.03
C LEU A 21 -8.64 -6.71 -10.02
N PHE A 22 -9.00 -7.64 -10.87
CA PHE A 22 -10.38 -8.13 -11.04
C PHE A 22 -11.36 -7.01 -11.39
N SER A 23 -10.86 -5.94 -12.03
CA SER A 23 -11.68 -4.78 -12.43
C SER A 23 -12.68 -5.08 -13.55
N GLU A 24 -12.64 -6.29 -14.08
CA GLU A 24 -13.55 -6.85 -15.07
C GLU A 24 -14.95 -7.11 -14.50
N VAL A 25 -15.09 -7.13 -13.16
CA VAL A 25 -16.37 -7.33 -12.45
C VAL A 25 -16.61 -6.21 -11.44
N ASP A 26 -17.85 -6.14 -10.93
CA ASP A 26 -18.22 -5.17 -9.90
C ASP A 26 -17.37 -5.34 -8.63
N PHE A 27 -17.12 -4.24 -7.92
CA PHE A 27 -16.15 -4.22 -6.82
C PHE A 27 -16.38 -5.32 -5.77
N LEU A 28 -17.61 -5.58 -5.36
CA LEU A 28 -17.89 -6.60 -4.35
C LEU A 28 -17.69 -8.03 -4.85
N ASP A 29 -17.76 -8.26 -6.16
CA ASP A 29 -17.51 -9.58 -6.76
C ASP A 29 -16.01 -9.86 -6.91
N ARG A 30 -15.17 -8.82 -6.85
CA ARG A 30 -13.70 -8.96 -6.89
C ARG A 30 -13.15 -9.76 -5.72
N PHE A 31 -13.81 -9.73 -4.57
CA PHE A 31 -13.40 -10.53 -3.40
C PHE A 31 -13.53 -12.04 -3.66
N GLU A 32 -14.61 -12.47 -4.29
CA GLU A 32 -14.79 -13.85 -4.71
C GLU A 32 -13.71 -14.27 -5.71
N ARG A 33 -13.45 -13.44 -6.72
CA ARG A 33 -12.43 -13.70 -7.73
C ARG A 33 -11.03 -13.81 -7.11
N ALA A 34 -10.68 -12.92 -6.20
CA ALA A 34 -9.41 -12.96 -5.49
C ALA A 34 -9.25 -14.26 -4.68
N ALA A 35 -10.28 -14.65 -3.92
CA ALA A 35 -10.26 -15.90 -3.16
C ALA A 35 -10.18 -17.13 -4.08
N ALA A 36 -10.94 -17.15 -5.17
CA ALA A 36 -10.89 -18.23 -6.17
C ALA A 36 -9.52 -18.35 -6.85
N ALA A 37 -8.82 -17.21 -7.03
CA ALA A 37 -7.46 -17.17 -7.54
C ALA A 37 -6.39 -17.60 -6.52
N GLY A 38 -6.77 -17.87 -5.24
CA GLY A 38 -5.88 -18.35 -4.18
C GLY A 38 -5.32 -17.26 -3.27
N PHE A 39 -5.73 -16.00 -3.42
CA PHE A 39 -5.35 -14.97 -2.47
C PHE A 39 -6.06 -15.19 -1.12
N THR A 40 -5.32 -14.98 -0.04
CA THR A 40 -5.83 -14.98 1.34
C THR A 40 -5.97 -13.58 1.93
N ALA A 41 -5.54 -12.58 1.19
CA ALA A 41 -5.54 -11.19 1.60
C ALA A 41 -5.83 -10.25 0.42
N VAL A 42 -6.45 -9.13 0.74
CA VAL A 42 -6.80 -8.09 -0.22
C VAL A 42 -6.46 -6.70 0.34
N GLU A 43 -6.31 -5.75 -0.55
CA GLU A 43 -6.21 -4.32 -0.27
C GLU A 43 -6.96 -3.53 -1.33
N TYR A 44 -7.28 -2.30 -1.05
CA TYR A 44 -7.88 -1.37 -2.00
C TYR A 44 -7.77 0.06 -1.49
N MET A 45 -7.84 1.05 -2.40
CA MET A 45 -7.58 2.44 -2.02
C MET A 45 -8.63 2.99 -1.06
N PHE A 46 -9.92 2.90 -1.39
CA PHE A 46 -10.98 3.58 -0.64
C PHE A 46 -12.18 2.68 -0.38
N PRO A 47 -12.49 2.34 0.88
CA PRO A 47 -13.67 1.55 1.26
C PRO A 47 -14.98 2.35 1.30
N TYR A 48 -14.93 3.66 1.31
CA TYR A 48 -15.97 4.56 1.80
C TYR A 48 -17.25 4.65 0.95
N ALA A 49 -17.25 4.04 -0.24
CA ALA A 49 -18.45 3.91 -1.08
C ALA A 49 -19.40 2.80 -0.63
N TYR A 50 -18.97 1.95 0.32
CA TYR A 50 -19.73 0.82 0.83
C TYR A 50 -19.79 0.87 2.35
N GLU A 51 -20.90 0.41 2.94
CA GLU A 51 -21.01 0.26 4.39
C GLU A 51 -19.93 -0.69 4.93
N ALA A 52 -19.30 -0.31 6.04
CA ALA A 52 -18.18 -1.06 6.62
C ALA A 52 -18.57 -2.50 6.97
N ASP A 53 -19.75 -2.72 7.55
CA ASP A 53 -20.27 -4.04 7.89
C ASP A 53 -20.51 -4.93 6.65
N ARG A 54 -20.90 -4.33 5.52
CA ARG A 54 -21.05 -5.05 4.25
C ARG A 54 -19.70 -5.56 3.75
N LEU A 55 -18.68 -4.73 3.80
CA LEU A 55 -17.30 -5.13 3.43
C LEU A 55 -16.77 -6.20 4.39
N ALA A 56 -16.99 -6.05 5.70
CA ALA A 56 -16.60 -7.04 6.69
C ALA A 56 -17.26 -8.41 6.44
N ALA A 57 -18.55 -8.43 6.11
CA ALA A 57 -19.27 -9.65 5.77
C ALA A 57 -18.72 -10.33 4.51
N VAL A 58 -18.33 -9.56 3.49
CA VAL A 58 -17.72 -10.10 2.25
C VAL A 58 -16.32 -10.68 2.55
N LEU A 59 -15.48 -9.98 3.31
CA LEU A 59 -14.18 -10.49 3.76
C LEU A 59 -14.33 -11.81 4.52
N GLN A 60 -15.27 -11.86 5.47
CA GLN A 60 -15.56 -13.07 6.24
C GLN A 60 -16.04 -14.21 5.34
N ARG A 61 -16.97 -13.95 4.43
CA ARG A 61 -17.53 -14.95 3.50
C ARG A 61 -16.45 -15.66 2.70
N TYR A 62 -15.43 -14.93 2.24
CA TYR A 62 -14.36 -15.48 1.41
C TYR A 62 -13.06 -15.74 2.19
N SER A 63 -13.08 -15.63 3.53
CA SER A 63 -11.91 -15.84 4.42
C SER A 63 -10.70 -14.97 4.02
N LEU A 64 -10.95 -13.73 3.62
CA LEU A 64 -9.93 -12.78 3.20
C LEU A 64 -9.56 -11.82 4.33
N THR A 65 -8.26 -11.48 4.42
CA THR A 65 -7.75 -10.45 5.33
C THR A 65 -7.65 -9.12 4.61
N GLN A 66 -8.18 -8.03 5.20
CA GLN A 66 -7.91 -6.66 4.74
C GLN A 66 -6.54 -6.22 5.21
N VAL A 67 -5.62 -5.90 4.27
CA VAL A 67 -4.22 -5.56 4.59
C VAL A 67 -4.05 -4.08 4.89
N ILE A 68 -4.55 -3.22 4.01
CA ILE A 68 -4.40 -1.77 4.07
C ILE A 68 -5.48 -1.10 3.22
N PHE A 69 -5.82 0.14 3.55
CA PHE A 69 -6.56 1.07 2.71
C PHE A 69 -6.11 2.52 3.00
N ASN A 70 -6.54 3.49 2.18
CA ASN A 70 -6.11 4.89 2.35
C ASN A 70 -7.10 5.70 3.19
N LEU A 71 -6.60 6.72 3.88
CA LEU A 71 -7.44 7.81 4.39
C LEU A 71 -8.25 8.44 3.26
N PRO A 72 -9.42 9.06 3.55
CA PRO A 72 -10.09 9.89 2.56
C PRO A 72 -9.14 10.92 1.98
N ALA A 73 -8.99 10.92 0.66
CA ALA A 73 -8.00 11.72 -0.06
C ALA A 73 -8.59 13.02 -0.66
N GLY A 74 -9.72 13.46 -0.14
CA GLY A 74 -10.49 14.57 -0.70
C GLY A 74 -11.38 14.12 -1.87
N ARG A 75 -11.67 15.03 -2.78
CA ARG A 75 -12.50 14.77 -3.96
C ARG A 75 -11.68 14.12 -5.08
N TRP A 76 -11.48 12.81 -4.97
CA TRP A 76 -10.64 12.03 -5.89
C TRP A 76 -11.01 12.23 -7.37
N GLU A 77 -12.32 12.19 -7.67
CA GLU A 77 -12.84 12.38 -9.03
C GLU A 77 -12.62 13.80 -9.58
N ALA A 78 -12.41 14.77 -8.69
CA ALA A 78 -12.04 16.14 -9.05
C ALA A 78 -10.51 16.34 -9.17
N GLY A 79 -9.72 15.28 -9.05
CA GLY A 79 -8.27 15.33 -9.18
C GLY A 79 -7.50 15.54 -7.89
N GLU A 80 -8.16 15.60 -6.71
CA GLU A 80 -7.46 15.65 -5.44
C GLU A 80 -6.76 14.32 -5.16
N ARG A 81 -5.60 14.35 -4.51
CA ARG A 81 -4.74 13.18 -4.26
C ARG A 81 -4.26 13.11 -2.82
N GLY A 82 -5.03 13.66 -1.88
CA GLY A 82 -4.72 13.82 -0.47
C GLY A 82 -4.87 15.26 -0.04
N ILE A 83 -5.18 15.46 1.24
CA ILE A 83 -5.46 16.79 1.83
C ILE A 83 -4.63 17.07 3.08
N ALA A 84 -3.70 16.17 3.43
CA ALA A 84 -2.95 16.26 4.68
C ALA A 84 -2.04 17.48 4.77
N LEU A 85 -1.68 18.10 3.64
CA LEU A 85 -0.81 19.28 3.56
C LEU A 85 -1.57 20.60 3.38
N LEU A 86 -2.94 20.59 3.44
CA LEU A 86 -3.77 21.76 3.22
C LEU A 86 -4.22 22.39 4.56
N PRO A 87 -3.73 23.60 4.91
CA PRO A 87 -4.00 24.22 6.21
C PRO A 87 -5.47 24.61 6.43
N ASP A 88 -6.19 24.88 5.37
CA ASP A 88 -7.62 25.19 5.39
C ASP A 88 -8.52 23.96 5.48
N ARG A 89 -7.95 22.74 5.42
CA ARG A 89 -8.68 21.46 5.45
C ARG A 89 -8.29 20.54 6.61
N ILE A 90 -7.65 21.07 7.65
CA ILE A 90 -7.23 20.29 8.84
C ILE A 90 -8.43 19.59 9.49
N GLN A 91 -9.56 20.28 9.64
CA GLN A 91 -10.77 19.70 10.24
C GLN A 91 -11.29 18.53 9.40
N GLU A 92 -11.38 18.67 8.08
CA GLU A 92 -11.81 17.62 7.16
C GLU A 92 -10.86 16.40 7.22
N PHE A 93 -9.53 16.63 7.27
CA PHE A 93 -8.56 15.58 7.47
C PHE A 93 -8.80 14.79 8.76
N GLN A 94 -9.07 15.48 9.87
CA GLN A 94 -9.35 14.87 11.17
C GLN A 94 -10.68 14.10 11.19
N GLU A 95 -11.70 14.61 10.51
CA GLU A 95 -12.99 13.91 10.34
C GLU A 95 -12.81 12.64 9.50
N GLY A 96 -12.07 12.74 8.39
CA GLY A 96 -11.69 11.61 7.55
C GLY A 96 -10.91 10.54 8.31
N LEU A 97 -10.02 10.93 9.21
CA LEU A 97 -9.30 10.00 10.07
C LEU A 97 -10.23 9.24 11.02
N ARG A 98 -11.22 9.93 11.65
CA ARG A 98 -12.21 9.26 12.51
C ARG A 98 -13.05 8.25 11.73
N LEU A 99 -13.46 8.62 10.52
CA LEU A 99 -14.16 7.70 9.61
C LEU A 99 -13.29 6.48 9.29
N ALA A 100 -12.01 6.69 8.95
CA ALA A 100 -11.09 5.60 8.63
C ALA A 100 -10.89 4.63 9.82
N VAL A 101 -10.85 5.13 11.06
CA VAL A 101 -10.79 4.29 12.27
C VAL A 101 -12.03 3.40 12.38
N GLN A 102 -13.23 3.90 12.08
CA GLN A 102 -14.45 3.09 12.10
C GLN A 102 -14.36 1.92 11.09
N TYR A 103 -13.91 2.22 9.87
CA TYR A 103 -13.70 1.19 8.85
C TYR A 103 -12.60 0.20 9.25
N ALA A 104 -11.47 0.67 9.75
CA ALA A 104 -10.37 -0.19 10.17
C ALA A 104 -10.80 -1.19 11.26
N ARG A 105 -11.60 -0.75 12.23
CA ARG A 105 -12.17 -1.61 13.26
C ARG A 105 -13.10 -2.67 12.66
N ALA A 106 -14.04 -2.26 11.82
CA ALA A 106 -15.00 -3.18 11.19
C ALA A 106 -14.31 -4.22 10.30
N LEU A 107 -13.28 -3.81 9.56
CA LEU A 107 -12.52 -4.65 8.63
C LEU A 107 -11.36 -5.42 9.30
N ASN A 108 -11.14 -5.23 10.60
CA ASN A 108 -9.96 -5.74 11.33
C ASN A 108 -8.64 -5.41 10.61
N CYS A 109 -8.54 -4.19 10.07
CA CYS A 109 -7.40 -3.71 9.31
C CYS A 109 -6.45 -2.91 10.19
N SER A 110 -5.20 -3.33 10.27
CA SER A 110 -4.19 -2.73 11.16
C SER A 110 -3.27 -1.71 10.48
N ARG A 111 -3.55 -1.31 9.24
CA ARG A 111 -2.75 -0.35 8.48
C ARG A 111 -3.65 0.62 7.71
N ILE A 112 -3.28 1.89 7.72
CA ILE A 112 -3.92 2.92 6.92
C ILE A 112 -2.82 3.74 6.26
N ASN A 113 -2.89 3.94 4.95
CA ASN A 113 -1.99 4.83 4.23
C ASN A 113 -2.59 6.24 4.12
N CYS A 114 -1.76 7.25 4.27
CA CYS A 114 -2.10 8.65 4.07
C CYS A 114 -1.44 9.15 2.77
N LEU A 115 -2.24 9.28 1.71
CA LEU A 115 -1.81 10.06 0.56
C LEU A 115 -1.72 11.53 0.98
N VAL A 116 -0.50 12.06 1.01
CA VAL A 116 -0.26 13.40 1.58
C VAL A 116 -0.87 14.52 0.74
N GLY A 117 -0.84 14.39 -0.59
CA GLY A 117 -1.47 15.34 -1.52
C GLY A 117 -0.55 15.92 -2.57
N LEU A 118 -1.17 16.68 -3.48
CA LEU A 118 -0.46 17.49 -4.46
C LEU A 118 0.07 18.76 -3.81
N THR A 119 1.26 19.21 -4.23
CA THR A 119 1.90 20.44 -3.72
C THR A 119 1.03 21.66 -4.05
N PRO A 120 0.45 22.35 -3.07
CA PRO A 120 -0.36 23.55 -3.29
C PRO A 120 0.52 24.78 -3.55
N SER A 121 -0.08 25.83 -4.09
CA SER A 121 0.59 27.13 -4.25
C SER A 121 0.63 27.90 -2.92
N LEU A 122 1.40 27.38 -1.95
CA LEU A 122 1.59 27.94 -0.61
C LEU A 122 3.11 27.98 -0.27
N PRO A 123 3.55 28.78 0.70
CA PRO A 123 4.92 28.73 1.20
C PRO A 123 5.26 27.32 1.72
N GLU A 124 6.44 26.81 1.36
CA GLU A 124 6.90 25.48 1.76
C GLU A 124 6.85 25.26 3.28
N LYS A 125 7.19 26.28 4.06
CA LYS A 125 7.11 26.23 5.51
C LYS A 125 5.68 25.94 5.99
N THR A 126 4.68 26.59 5.41
CA THR A 126 3.26 26.39 5.77
C THR A 126 2.80 24.97 5.41
N ILE A 127 3.17 24.49 4.22
CA ILE A 127 2.89 23.12 3.78
C ILE A 127 3.47 22.12 4.78
N ARG A 128 4.76 22.28 5.09
CA ARG A 128 5.51 21.36 5.95
C ARG A 128 4.98 21.33 7.38
N GLU A 129 4.74 22.50 7.98
CA GLU A 129 4.17 22.60 9.34
C GLU A 129 2.77 21.96 9.42
N THR A 130 1.92 22.19 8.41
CA THR A 130 0.59 21.58 8.34
C THR A 130 0.67 20.06 8.22
N LEU A 131 1.51 19.56 7.31
CA LEU A 131 1.68 18.13 7.06
C LEU A 131 2.22 17.42 8.31
N VAL A 132 3.25 17.96 8.94
CA VAL A 132 3.83 17.41 10.18
C VAL A 132 2.79 17.36 11.29
N GLY A 133 2.02 18.46 11.50
CA GLY A 133 0.98 18.51 12.50
C GLY A 133 -0.14 17.48 12.27
N ASN A 134 -0.59 17.35 11.03
CA ASN A 134 -1.62 16.37 10.67
C ASN A 134 -1.14 14.93 10.81
N LEU A 135 0.08 14.61 10.37
CA LEU A 135 0.64 13.27 10.51
C LEU A 135 0.93 12.90 11.97
N LEU A 136 1.37 13.86 12.79
CA LEU A 136 1.52 13.64 14.23
C LEU A 136 0.19 13.31 14.88
N PHE A 137 -0.84 14.13 14.65
CA PHE A 137 -2.20 13.90 15.13
C PHE A 137 -2.75 12.53 14.71
N ALA A 138 -2.57 12.18 13.42
CA ALA A 138 -3.01 10.89 12.89
C ALA A 138 -2.25 9.72 13.52
N SER A 139 -0.94 9.85 13.68
CA SER A 139 -0.09 8.82 14.31
C SER A 139 -0.50 8.54 15.75
N GLU A 140 -0.77 9.58 16.53
CA GLU A 140 -1.23 9.46 17.92
C GLU A 140 -2.62 8.79 18.02
N MET A 141 -3.56 9.21 17.17
CA MET A 141 -4.92 8.65 17.16
C MET A 141 -4.90 7.18 16.77
N LEU A 142 -4.21 6.83 15.68
CA LEU A 142 -4.13 5.46 15.18
C LEU A 142 -3.35 4.54 16.11
N ALA A 143 -2.33 5.05 16.81
CA ALA A 143 -1.59 4.26 17.81
C ALA A 143 -2.50 3.75 18.95
N ARG A 144 -3.45 4.56 19.41
CA ARG A 144 -4.43 4.18 20.44
C ARG A 144 -5.36 3.05 19.98
N GLU A 145 -5.52 2.91 18.66
CA GLU A 145 -6.33 1.88 18.02
C GLU A 145 -5.53 0.65 17.57
N ASN A 146 -4.21 0.61 17.83
CA ASN A 146 -3.29 -0.39 17.31
C ASN A 146 -3.28 -0.46 15.77
N ILE A 147 -3.50 0.66 15.10
CA ILE A 147 -3.45 0.83 13.65
C ILE A 147 -2.19 1.61 13.30
N ARG A 148 -1.39 1.12 12.38
CA ARG A 148 -0.21 1.82 11.86
C ARG A 148 -0.62 2.84 10.82
N LEU A 149 -0.06 4.04 10.93
CA LEU A 149 -0.14 5.05 9.88
C LEU A 149 1.03 4.85 8.92
N LEU A 150 0.74 4.85 7.62
CA LEU A 150 1.75 4.82 6.58
C LEU A 150 1.68 6.08 5.72
N ILE A 151 2.82 6.45 5.16
CA ILE A 151 2.94 7.43 4.06
C ILE A 151 3.67 6.78 2.91
N GLU A 152 3.46 7.29 1.71
CA GLU A 152 3.97 6.73 0.47
C GLU A 152 4.58 7.81 -0.42
N SER A 153 5.64 7.45 -1.14
CA SER A 153 6.21 8.28 -2.21
C SER A 153 5.72 7.79 -3.56
N LEU A 154 5.23 8.70 -4.39
CA LEU A 154 4.68 8.40 -5.72
C LEU A 154 5.57 8.95 -6.82
N ASN A 155 5.61 8.29 -7.98
CA ASN A 155 6.37 8.77 -9.12
C ASN A 155 5.71 9.98 -9.79
N THR A 156 6.53 10.86 -10.34
CA THR A 156 6.08 12.11 -10.98
C THR A 156 5.48 11.91 -12.38
N ARG A 157 5.63 10.71 -12.96
CA ARG A 157 5.06 10.36 -14.26
C ARG A 157 3.54 10.14 -14.14
N ASP A 158 3.12 9.34 -13.14
CA ASP A 158 1.71 8.98 -12.92
C ASP A 158 0.99 10.01 -12.05
N MET A 159 1.72 10.62 -11.12
CA MET A 159 1.20 11.60 -10.15
C MET A 159 2.00 12.92 -10.20
N PRO A 160 1.91 13.68 -11.31
CA PRO A 160 2.61 14.96 -11.42
C PRO A 160 2.17 15.92 -10.32
N GLY A 161 3.17 16.53 -9.66
CA GLY A 161 2.94 17.48 -8.55
C GLY A 161 2.67 16.85 -7.19
N PHE A 162 2.73 15.52 -7.05
CA PHE A 162 2.63 14.89 -5.72
C PHE A 162 3.80 15.32 -4.83
N TYR A 163 3.52 15.59 -3.55
CA TYR A 163 4.50 16.22 -2.66
C TYR A 163 5.65 15.29 -2.25
N LEU A 164 5.37 14.01 -1.97
CA LEU A 164 6.40 13.02 -1.64
C LEU A 164 6.76 12.18 -2.86
N THR A 165 7.99 12.32 -3.36
CA THR A 165 8.42 11.64 -4.60
C THR A 165 9.67 10.80 -4.44
N SER A 166 10.25 10.73 -3.25
CA SER A 166 11.44 9.93 -2.97
C SER A 166 11.39 9.28 -1.59
N THR A 167 12.09 8.15 -1.44
CA THR A 167 12.32 7.51 -0.14
C THR A 167 12.99 8.48 0.84
N ARG A 168 13.98 9.23 0.38
CA ARG A 168 14.69 10.22 1.19
C ARG A 168 13.74 11.25 1.81
N ASP A 169 12.80 11.78 1.02
CA ASP A 169 11.89 12.83 1.47
C ASP A 169 10.84 12.27 2.44
N ALA A 170 10.34 11.05 2.18
CA ALA A 170 9.44 10.35 3.11
C ALA A 170 10.12 10.09 4.46
N LEU A 171 11.33 9.55 4.46
CA LEU A 171 12.09 9.30 5.69
C LEU A 171 12.48 10.59 6.42
N SER A 172 12.74 11.69 5.68
CA SER A 172 12.95 13.00 6.28
C SER A 172 11.69 13.51 7.00
N LEU A 173 10.54 13.37 6.37
CA LEU A 173 9.26 13.72 6.96
C LEU A 173 8.96 12.86 8.21
N MET A 174 9.20 11.57 8.15
CA MET A 174 9.02 10.67 9.29
C MET A 174 9.89 11.07 10.49
N ARG A 175 11.16 11.46 10.26
CA ARG A 175 12.05 11.97 11.33
C ARG A 175 11.53 13.26 11.93
N GLU A 176 10.96 14.14 11.13
CA GLU A 176 10.42 15.42 11.59
C GLU A 176 9.13 15.24 12.40
N VAL A 177 8.22 14.35 11.95
CA VAL A 177 7.02 13.96 12.73
C VAL A 177 7.42 13.27 14.03
N ASN A 178 8.51 12.51 14.03
CA ASN A 178 9.14 11.84 15.18
C ASN A 178 8.13 11.04 16.03
N HIS A 179 7.30 10.23 15.38
CA HIS A 179 6.32 9.37 16.07
C HIS A 179 6.53 7.89 15.69
N PRO A 180 6.59 6.95 16.68
CA PRO A 180 6.91 5.55 16.42
C PRO A 180 5.82 4.79 15.63
N ASN A 181 4.63 5.37 15.51
CA ASN A 181 3.51 4.76 14.75
C ASN A 181 3.39 5.30 13.31
N LEU A 182 4.39 6.04 12.81
CA LEU A 182 4.47 6.46 11.42
C LEU A 182 5.47 5.59 10.68
N PHE A 183 5.00 4.95 9.60
CA PHE A 183 5.76 4.01 8.79
C PHE A 183 5.76 4.40 7.33
N TYR A 184 6.57 3.71 6.55
CA TYR A 184 6.67 3.89 5.11
C TYR A 184 5.98 2.75 4.36
N GLN A 185 5.16 3.08 3.37
CA GLN A 185 4.69 2.18 2.32
C GLN A 185 5.67 2.32 1.15
N TYR A 186 6.35 1.23 0.83
CA TYR A 186 7.33 1.17 -0.25
C TYR A 186 6.69 0.52 -1.48
N ASP A 187 6.29 1.35 -2.44
CA ASP A 187 5.85 0.84 -3.74
C ASP A 187 7.06 0.70 -4.68
N VAL A 188 7.36 -0.54 -5.01
CA VAL A 188 8.48 -0.92 -5.89
C VAL A 188 8.39 -0.26 -7.25
N TYR A 189 7.19 -0.17 -7.84
CA TYR A 189 6.99 0.47 -9.14
C TYR A 189 7.29 1.96 -9.08
N HIS A 190 6.73 2.67 -8.09
CA HIS A 190 6.99 4.09 -7.93
C HIS A 190 8.47 4.36 -7.71
N MET A 191 9.14 3.59 -6.87
CA MET A 191 10.56 3.79 -6.56
C MET A 191 11.48 3.30 -7.68
N GLN A 192 11.08 2.31 -8.50
CA GLN A 192 11.83 1.98 -9.72
C GLN A 192 11.87 3.17 -10.69
N VAL A 193 10.74 3.85 -10.87
CA VAL A 193 10.67 5.04 -11.76
C VAL A 193 11.50 6.21 -11.22
N MET A 194 11.54 6.40 -9.90
CA MET A 194 12.14 7.59 -9.28
C MET A 194 13.60 7.41 -8.88
N GLU A 195 13.99 6.23 -8.39
CA GLU A 195 15.28 6.04 -7.70
C GLU A 195 16.05 4.83 -8.24
N GLY A 196 15.37 3.71 -8.54
CA GLY A 196 16.05 2.44 -8.76
C GLY A 196 16.64 1.88 -7.45
N ASP A 197 17.68 1.03 -7.54
CA ASP A 197 18.40 0.45 -6.39
C ASP A 197 17.51 -0.13 -5.28
N LEU A 198 16.43 -0.80 -5.71
CA LEU A 198 15.28 -1.19 -4.89
C LEU A 198 15.66 -2.04 -3.67
N THR A 199 16.47 -3.09 -3.89
CA THR A 199 16.82 -4.04 -2.81
C THR A 199 17.73 -3.42 -1.76
N GLU A 200 18.69 -2.58 -2.16
CA GLU A 200 19.59 -1.90 -1.22
C GLU A 200 18.83 -0.84 -0.42
N THR A 201 17.91 -0.11 -1.07
CA THR A 201 17.01 0.85 -0.39
C THR A 201 16.14 0.14 0.64
N MET A 202 15.47 -0.95 0.27
CA MET A 202 14.66 -1.72 1.22
C MET A 202 15.48 -2.31 2.35
N LYS A 203 16.66 -2.84 2.09
CA LYS A 203 17.58 -3.39 3.10
C LYS A 203 17.94 -2.37 4.16
N ASN A 204 18.25 -1.15 3.73
CA ASN A 204 18.66 -0.06 4.63
C ASN A 204 17.49 0.49 5.46
N HIS A 205 16.24 0.32 5.00
CA HIS A 205 15.05 0.95 5.59
C HIS A 205 13.93 -0.03 5.97
N LEU A 206 14.20 -1.35 5.95
CA LEU A 206 13.17 -2.38 6.19
C LEU A 206 12.44 -2.20 7.53
N GLY A 207 13.13 -1.76 8.58
CA GLY A 207 12.51 -1.49 9.87
C GLY A 207 11.49 -0.35 9.89
N GLN A 208 11.50 0.50 8.88
CA GLN A 208 10.57 1.63 8.70
C GLN A 208 9.45 1.30 7.70
N ILE A 209 9.64 0.24 6.87
CA ILE A 209 8.67 -0.20 5.87
C ILE A 209 7.66 -1.13 6.52
N ALA A 210 6.38 -0.72 6.54
CA ALA A 210 5.29 -1.53 7.10
C ALA A 210 4.41 -2.19 6.03
N HIS A 211 4.53 -1.76 4.76
CA HIS A 211 3.87 -2.36 3.61
C HIS A 211 4.74 -2.20 2.35
N ILE A 212 4.70 -3.21 1.50
CA ILE A 212 5.37 -3.22 0.20
C ILE A 212 4.30 -3.42 -0.87
N GLN A 213 4.37 -2.64 -1.96
CA GLN A 213 3.54 -2.85 -3.15
C GLN A 213 4.41 -3.08 -4.37
N ILE A 214 3.87 -3.79 -5.37
CA ILE A 214 4.57 -4.15 -6.58
C ILE A 214 3.73 -3.95 -7.84
N ALA A 215 4.39 -3.47 -8.87
CA ALA A 215 4.03 -3.58 -10.27
C ALA A 215 5.32 -3.53 -11.11
N ASP A 216 5.30 -4.04 -12.34
CA ASP A 216 6.47 -3.98 -13.20
C ASP A 216 6.56 -2.62 -13.94
N ASN A 217 7.77 -2.22 -14.27
CA ASN A 217 8.06 -1.01 -15.01
C ASN A 217 8.78 -1.37 -16.32
N PRO A 218 8.41 -0.76 -17.45
CA PRO A 218 7.34 0.22 -17.68
C PRO A 218 5.94 -0.42 -17.74
N GLY A 219 4.90 0.42 -17.64
CA GLY A 219 3.50 0.06 -17.91
C GLY A 219 2.66 -0.20 -16.69
N ARG A 220 3.27 -0.46 -15.52
CA ARG A 220 2.57 -0.79 -14.25
C ARG A 220 1.71 -2.05 -14.39
N HIS A 221 2.25 -3.08 -15.06
CA HIS A 221 1.61 -4.37 -15.26
C HIS A 221 2.13 -5.41 -14.26
N GLU A 222 1.73 -6.68 -14.43
CA GLU A 222 2.14 -7.80 -13.59
C GLU A 222 3.65 -8.06 -13.65
N PRO A 223 4.25 -8.62 -12.59
CA PRO A 223 5.65 -9.05 -12.55
C PRO A 223 6.06 -9.93 -13.74
N GLY A 224 7.17 -9.56 -14.37
CA GLY A 224 7.74 -10.25 -15.54
C GLY A 224 7.36 -9.65 -16.89
N THR A 225 6.61 -8.56 -16.91
CA THR A 225 6.24 -7.84 -18.14
C THR A 225 7.18 -6.68 -18.45
N GLY A 226 8.06 -6.29 -17.52
CA GLY A 226 8.96 -5.15 -17.63
C GLY A 226 10.42 -5.47 -17.31
N GLU A 227 11.08 -4.50 -16.66
CA GLU A 227 12.53 -4.52 -16.43
C GLU A 227 12.93 -4.98 -15.02
N ILE A 228 11.97 -5.11 -14.07
CA ILE A 228 12.28 -5.43 -12.68
C ILE A 228 12.55 -6.93 -12.54
N ASN A 229 13.68 -7.28 -11.92
CA ASN A 229 13.99 -8.70 -11.63
C ASN A 229 13.24 -9.17 -10.37
N PHE A 230 11.96 -9.53 -10.52
CA PHE A 230 11.11 -9.98 -9.43
C PHE A 230 11.59 -11.26 -8.75
N HIS A 231 12.25 -12.17 -9.48
CA HIS A 231 12.83 -13.36 -8.85
C HIS A 231 13.85 -13.00 -7.77
N ASN A 232 14.76 -12.06 -8.07
CA ASN A 232 15.73 -11.59 -7.10
C ASN A 232 15.07 -10.75 -6.00
N LEU A 233 14.08 -9.92 -6.35
CA LEU A 233 13.37 -9.07 -5.41
C LEU A 233 12.61 -9.90 -4.37
N PHE A 234 11.85 -10.90 -4.78
CA PHE A 234 11.08 -11.77 -3.87
C PHE A 234 11.99 -12.59 -2.97
N ARG A 235 13.08 -13.12 -3.53
CA ARG A 235 14.10 -13.81 -2.72
C ARG A 235 14.68 -12.86 -1.65
N PHE A 236 15.00 -11.62 -2.02
CA PHE A 236 15.49 -10.62 -1.07
C PHE A 236 14.46 -10.31 0.03
N ILE A 237 13.19 -10.09 -0.32
CA ILE A 237 12.11 -9.79 0.64
C ILE A 237 11.99 -10.93 1.68
N ASP A 238 12.09 -12.18 1.24
CA ASP A 238 12.05 -13.36 2.10
C ASP A 238 13.30 -13.46 3.00
N GLU A 239 14.51 -13.38 2.41
CA GLU A 239 15.77 -13.44 3.14
C GLU A 239 15.95 -12.29 4.14
N ALA A 240 15.43 -11.10 3.83
CA ALA A 240 15.43 -9.95 4.72
C ALA A 240 14.46 -10.09 5.90
N GLY A 241 13.60 -11.11 5.88
CA GLY A 241 12.67 -11.41 6.97
C GLY A 241 11.43 -10.51 7.00
N TYR A 242 11.03 -9.93 5.87
CA TYR A 242 9.76 -9.21 5.79
C TYR A 242 8.58 -10.20 5.95
N ARG A 243 7.72 -9.96 6.94
CA ARG A 243 6.61 -10.88 7.30
C ARG A 243 5.22 -10.33 6.92
N GLY A 244 5.18 -9.14 6.32
CA GLY A 244 3.94 -8.53 5.82
C GLY A 244 3.46 -9.13 4.51
N PHE A 245 2.34 -8.63 4.02
CA PHE A 245 1.90 -8.90 2.67
C PHE A 245 2.57 -7.95 1.68
N VAL A 246 2.80 -8.45 0.46
CA VAL A 246 3.22 -7.65 -0.70
C VAL A 246 1.99 -7.41 -1.56
N GLY A 247 1.59 -6.16 -1.70
CA GLY A 247 0.40 -5.74 -2.44
C GLY A 247 0.62 -5.81 -3.95
N CYS A 248 -0.24 -6.54 -4.65
CA CYS A 248 -0.23 -6.62 -6.10
C CYS A 248 -0.98 -5.42 -6.70
N GLU A 249 -0.33 -4.26 -6.76
CA GLU A 249 -0.95 -3.00 -7.20
C GLU A 249 -0.58 -2.67 -8.65
N TYR A 250 -1.09 -3.48 -9.57
CA TYR A 250 -0.80 -3.31 -10.99
C TYR A 250 -2.08 -3.41 -11.85
N ARG A 251 -1.98 -2.91 -13.06
CA ARG A 251 -3.02 -3.03 -14.10
C ARG A 251 -2.70 -4.26 -14.94
N PRO A 252 -3.53 -5.30 -14.92
CA PRO A 252 -3.31 -6.47 -15.76
C PRO A 252 -3.11 -6.07 -17.23
N LEU A 253 -2.16 -6.71 -17.91
CA LEU A 253 -1.90 -6.44 -19.32
C LEU A 253 -3.09 -6.88 -20.20
N GLU A 254 -3.74 -7.98 -19.79
CA GLU A 254 -4.96 -8.50 -20.39
C GLU A 254 -6.07 -8.56 -19.34
N THR A 255 -6.47 -9.75 -18.89
CA THR A 255 -7.34 -9.96 -17.75
C THR A 255 -6.53 -10.31 -16.50
N THR A 256 -7.11 -10.07 -15.32
CA THR A 256 -6.42 -10.39 -14.07
C THR A 256 -6.01 -11.85 -14.04
N GLU A 257 -6.94 -12.78 -14.32
CA GLU A 257 -6.66 -14.23 -14.25
C GLU A 257 -5.59 -14.68 -15.26
N ALA A 258 -5.55 -14.09 -16.45
CA ALA A 258 -4.53 -14.39 -17.47
C ALA A 258 -3.13 -13.97 -17.03
N GLY A 259 -3.01 -12.90 -16.25
CA GLY A 259 -1.74 -12.36 -15.75
C GLY A 259 -1.23 -12.99 -14.44
N LEU A 260 -1.89 -14.02 -13.86
CA LEU A 260 -1.52 -14.58 -12.55
C LEU A 260 -0.51 -15.74 -12.59
N ASP A 261 0.05 -16.10 -13.74
CA ASP A 261 0.97 -17.26 -13.82
C ASP A 261 2.22 -17.06 -12.95
N TRP A 262 2.74 -15.85 -12.84
CA TRP A 262 3.93 -15.53 -12.05
C TRP A 262 3.77 -15.78 -10.55
N ILE A 263 2.53 -15.65 -10.01
CA ILE A 263 2.27 -15.75 -8.56
C ILE A 263 1.92 -17.18 -8.11
N LYS A 264 1.53 -18.09 -9.05
CA LYS A 264 1.11 -19.45 -8.73
C LYS A 264 2.10 -20.22 -7.83
N PRO A 265 3.44 -20.14 -8.05
CA PRO A 265 4.40 -20.83 -7.18
C PRO A 265 4.38 -20.34 -5.72
N TYR A 266 3.81 -19.18 -5.45
CA TYR A 266 3.75 -18.57 -4.12
C TYR A 266 2.40 -18.75 -3.43
N LEU A 267 1.31 -18.86 -4.20
CA LEU A 267 -0.03 -19.10 -3.67
C LEU A 267 -0.28 -20.59 -3.40
N TYR A 268 0.33 -21.45 -4.22
CA TYR A 268 0.22 -22.90 -4.14
C TYR A 268 1.62 -23.50 -4.07
N PRO A 269 2.36 -23.36 -2.94
CA PRO A 269 3.68 -23.98 -2.84
C PRO A 269 3.57 -25.47 -3.08
N ALA A 270 4.46 -26.01 -3.92
CA ALA A 270 4.52 -27.44 -4.16
C ALA A 270 4.76 -28.18 -2.84
N ALA A 271 3.93 -29.18 -2.54
CA ALA A 271 3.99 -30.00 -1.34
C ALA A 271 5.32 -30.75 -1.23
#